data_0144487cc740fbf2ec4343415330c866
#
_entry.id   0144487cc740fbf2ec4343415330c866
#
_cell.length_a   1.000
_cell.length_b   1.000
_cell.length_c   1.000
_cell.angle_alpha   90.00
_cell.angle_beta   90.00
_cell.angle_gamma   90.00
#
_symmetry.space_group_name_H-M   'P 1'
#
loop_
_entity.id
_entity.type
_entity.pdbx_description
1 polymer ?
#
loop_
_entity_poly.entity_id
_entity_poly.type
_entity_poly.pdbx_seq_one_letter_code
_entity_poly.pdbx_strand_id
1 'polypeptide(L)'
;MKTLPTLLLSACLLAAVGAHAQVRVEIAGVSSNQIPVAVAVFADEDTAPAQMSAVIKADLERSGVFKVIDAGAMSDSSAIDFSQWKSRGADALAVGSVHENNGRFEVRYKLFDTIKSAQLSTLSNAVQPRYTRLQAHRIADDIYEKLTGTRGAFATRIAYVTK
;
A
#
# COMPACT_ATOMS: atom_id res chain seq x y z
N MET A 1 10.86 25.94 -74.26
CA MET A 1 11.34 26.22 -72.86
C MET A 1 10.16 26.37 -71.92
N LYS A 2 9.45 25.28 -71.55
CA LYS A 2 8.26 25.30 -70.61
C LYS A 2 8.13 24.05 -69.77
N THR A 3 9.28 23.40 -69.33
CA THR A 3 9.22 22.14 -68.62
C THR A 3 9.82 22.23 -67.19
N LEU A 4 10.28 23.42 -66.76
CA LEU A 4 10.92 23.60 -65.43
C LEU A 4 9.97 23.66 -64.20
N PRO A 5 8.72 24.21 -64.28
CA PRO A 5 7.85 24.29 -63.10
C PRO A 5 7.21 22.97 -62.69
N THR A 6 7.10 22.00 -63.60
CA THR A 6 6.46 20.70 -63.31
C THR A 6 7.35 19.76 -62.50
N LEU A 7 8.67 19.89 -62.63
CA LEU A 7 9.63 19.07 -61.90
C LEU A 7 9.78 19.49 -60.41
N LEU A 8 9.60 20.76 -60.11
CA LEU A 8 9.63 21.30 -58.76
C LEU A 8 8.38 20.91 -57.93
N LEU A 9 7.23 20.78 -58.55
CA LEU A 9 5.98 20.38 -57.91
C LEU A 9 5.98 18.89 -57.54
N SER A 10 6.68 18.03 -58.31
CA SER A 10 6.78 16.60 -58.04
C SER A 10 7.76 16.27 -56.87
N ALA A 11 8.76 17.12 -56.64
CA ALA A 11 9.73 16.92 -55.55
C ALA A 11 9.15 17.24 -54.16
N CYS A 12 8.18 18.14 -54.06
CA CYS A 12 7.51 18.46 -52.79
C CYS A 12 6.53 17.40 -52.27
N LEU A 13 6.03 16.51 -53.16
CA LEU A 13 5.06 15.48 -52.81
C LEU A 13 5.68 14.23 -52.17
N LEU A 14 7.00 14.03 -52.30
CA LEU A 14 7.71 12.88 -51.73
C LEU A 14 8.29 13.11 -50.33
N ALA A 15 8.20 14.32 -49.76
CA ALA A 15 8.74 14.63 -48.43
C ALA A 15 7.75 14.44 -47.28
N ALA A 16 6.54 13.94 -47.53
CA ALA A 16 5.52 13.68 -46.50
C ALA A 16 5.60 12.25 -45.95
N VAL A 17 6.81 11.77 -45.58
CA VAL A 17 7.00 10.46 -44.98
C VAL A 17 7.14 10.62 -43.47
N GLY A 18 6.05 10.27 -42.76
CA GLY A 18 6.15 9.68 -41.43
C GLY A 18 6.40 10.59 -40.23
N ALA A 19 5.54 11.55 -39.96
CA ALA A 19 5.38 12.02 -38.59
C ALA A 19 4.65 10.95 -37.77
N HIS A 20 5.37 9.97 -37.26
CA HIS A 20 4.85 9.10 -36.21
C HIS A 20 4.77 9.93 -34.92
N ALA A 21 3.57 10.40 -34.60
CA ALA A 21 3.28 10.94 -33.27
C ALA A 21 3.37 9.79 -32.26
N GLN A 22 4.52 9.63 -31.63
CA GLN A 22 4.65 8.78 -30.44
C GLN A 22 3.86 9.47 -29.32
N VAL A 23 2.72 8.89 -28.96
CA VAL A 23 2.00 9.27 -27.76
C VAL A 23 2.87 8.85 -26.56
N ARG A 24 3.68 9.77 -26.06
CA ARG A 24 4.39 9.59 -24.79
C ARG A 24 3.38 9.81 -23.67
N VAL A 25 2.82 8.72 -23.15
CA VAL A 25 2.04 8.77 -21.92
C VAL A 25 3.02 8.99 -20.78
N GLU A 26 3.24 10.23 -20.38
CA GLU A 26 3.88 10.52 -19.10
C GLU A 26 2.84 10.21 -18.01
N ILE A 27 3.00 9.07 -17.32
CA ILE A 27 2.30 8.82 -16.08
C ILE A 27 2.97 9.72 -15.04
N ALA A 28 2.54 10.97 -14.98
CA ALA A 28 2.99 11.90 -13.94
C ALA A 28 2.47 11.39 -12.60
N GLY A 29 3.38 10.76 -11.83
CA GLY A 29 3.36 10.78 -10.38
C GLY A 29 2.17 10.15 -9.66
N VAL A 30 2.11 8.80 -9.61
CA VAL A 30 1.42 8.10 -8.50
C VAL A 30 2.12 8.42 -7.16
N SER A 31 3.38 8.86 -7.18
CA SER A 31 4.18 9.09 -5.97
C SER A 31 3.90 10.41 -5.24
N SER A 32 3.25 11.40 -5.85
CA SER A 32 3.09 12.73 -5.24
C SER A 32 1.91 12.84 -4.27
N ASN A 33 1.06 11.82 -4.16
CA ASN A 33 -0.15 11.86 -3.35
C ASN A 33 -0.36 10.61 -2.49
N GLN A 34 0.72 9.87 -2.19
CA GLN A 34 0.63 8.70 -1.32
C GLN A 34 0.44 9.13 0.14
N ILE A 35 -0.43 8.42 0.87
CA ILE A 35 -0.64 8.63 2.30
C ILE A 35 0.53 7.99 3.07
N PRO A 36 1.33 8.77 3.83
CA PRO A 36 2.43 8.20 4.59
C PRO A 36 1.91 7.51 5.85
N VAL A 37 2.13 6.19 5.92
CA VAL A 37 1.73 5.35 7.04
C VAL A 37 2.93 4.65 7.66
N ALA A 38 3.14 4.83 8.96
CA ALA A 38 4.14 4.10 9.73
C ALA A 38 3.55 2.76 10.18
N VAL A 39 4.27 1.66 9.91
CA VAL A 39 3.86 0.32 10.31
C VAL A 39 4.95 -0.30 11.16
N ALA A 40 4.63 -0.59 12.42
CA ALA A 40 5.54 -1.25 13.33
C ALA A 40 5.71 -2.74 13.02
N VAL A 41 6.85 -3.30 13.40
CA VAL A 41 6.99 -4.74 13.63
C VAL A 41 6.21 -5.05 14.91
N PHE A 42 5.24 -5.96 14.82
CA PHE A 42 4.38 -6.29 15.94
C PHE A 42 5.19 -7.04 17.01
N ALA A 43 4.94 -6.72 18.28
CA ALA A 43 5.61 -7.42 19.36
C ALA A 43 5.28 -8.92 19.31
N ASP A 44 6.31 -9.76 19.52
CA ASP A 44 6.26 -11.23 19.56
C ASP A 44 5.74 -11.91 18.26
N GLU A 45 5.69 -11.19 17.11
CA GLU A 45 5.20 -11.77 15.85
C GLU A 45 6.10 -12.85 15.25
N ASP A 46 7.36 -12.94 15.67
CA ASP A 46 8.32 -13.98 15.28
C ASP A 46 7.92 -15.38 15.79
N THR A 47 7.07 -15.46 16.81
CA THR A 47 6.48 -16.70 17.28
C THR A 47 5.37 -17.25 16.36
N ALA A 48 4.81 -16.40 15.52
CA ALA A 48 3.71 -16.77 14.63
C ALA A 48 4.22 -17.36 13.30
N PRO A 49 3.42 -18.23 12.64
CA PRO A 49 3.76 -18.79 11.33
C PRO A 49 3.95 -17.78 10.21
N ALA A 50 3.47 -16.54 10.38
CA ALA A 50 3.62 -15.47 9.43
C ALA A 50 4.06 -14.18 10.13
N GLN A 51 5.08 -13.50 9.58
CA GLN A 51 5.45 -12.15 9.99
C GLN A 51 4.37 -11.18 9.53
N MET A 52 3.46 -10.84 10.43
CA MET A 52 2.23 -10.12 10.10
C MET A 52 2.53 -8.70 9.62
N SER A 53 3.46 -8.01 10.26
CA SER A 53 3.87 -6.65 9.88
C SER A 53 4.44 -6.61 8.45
N ALA A 54 5.23 -7.62 8.05
CA ALA A 54 5.77 -7.71 6.70
C ALA A 54 4.66 -7.89 5.64
N VAL A 55 3.64 -8.71 5.94
CA VAL A 55 2.48 -8.90 5.06
C VAL A 55 1.69 -7.59 4.93
N ILE A 56 1.42 -6.91 6.03
CA ILE A 56 0.70 -5.62 6.04
C ILE A 56 1.45 -4.57 5.22
N LYS A 57 2.76 -4.40 5.47
CA LYS A 57 3.62 -3.46 4.72
C LYS A 57 3.54 -3.73 3.21
N ALA A 58 3.72 -5.00 2.81
CA ALA A 58 3.69 -5.40 1.41
C ALA A 58 2.33 -5.19 0.73
N ASP A 59 1.22 -5.37 1.43
CA ASP A 59 -0.12 -5.12 0.90
C ASP A 59 -0.35 -3.63 0.68
N LEU A 60 -0.01 -2.80 1.67
CA LEU A 60 -0.16 -1.35 1.59
C LEU A 60 0.72 -0.75 0.46
N GLU A 61 1.98 -1.18 0.35
CA GLU A 61 2.89 -0.75 -0.73
C GLU A 61 2.36 -1.13 -2.12
N ARG A 62 1.90 -2.39 -2.29
CA ARG A 62 1.34 -2.88 -3.55
C ARG A 62 0.08 -2.16 -3.99
N SER A 63 -0.68 -1.60 -3.07
CA SER A 63 -1.85 -0.78 -3.42
C SER A 63 -1.49 0.50 -4.18
N GLY A 64 -0.24 0.99 -4.06
CA GLY A 64 0.22 2.24 -4.64
C GLY A 64 -0.33 3.50 -3.96
N VAL A 65 -1.24 3.35 -2.99
CA VAL A 65 -1.91 4.45 -2.27
C VAL A 65 -1.08 4.95 -1.09
N PHE A 66 -0.24 4.08 -0.51
CA PHE A 66 0.50 4.39 0.71
C PHE A 66 2.01 4.47 0.48
N LYS A 67 2.64 5.39 1.19
CA LYS A 67 4.07 5.41 1.43
C LYS A 67 4.34 4.80 2.80
N VAL A 68 4.84 3.56 2.83
CA VAL A 68 5.11 2.87 4.08
C VAL A 68 6.41 3.40 4.71
N ILE A 69 6.34 3.72 6.00
CA ILE A 69 7.46 4.15 6.85
C ILE A 69 7.69 3.05 7.89
N ASP A 70 8.92 2.61 8.06
CA ASP A 70 9.25 1.64 9.10
C ASP A 70 9.23 2.29 10.48
N ALA A 71 8.40 1.75 11.38
CA ALA A 71 8.27 2.26 12.74
C ALA A 71 9.18 1.55 13.75
N GLY A 72 9.89 0.49 13.33
CA GLY A 72 10.59 -0.40 14.27
C GLY A 72 9.61 -1.30 15.05
N ALA A 73 10.08 -1.93 16.12
CA ALA A 73 9.23 -2.81 16.94
C ALA A 73 8.40 -2.00 17.93
N MET A 74 7.07 -2.15 17.90
CA MET A 74 6.15 -1.51 18.83
C MET A 74 4.94 -2.40 19.11
N SER A 75 4.56 -2.48 20.40
CA SER A 75 3.36 -3.18 20.86
C SER A 75 2.11 -2.29 20.77
N ASP A 76 0.93 -2.90 20.73
CA ASP A 76 -0.36 -2.23 20.91
C ASP A 76 -0.52 -1.52 22.28
N SER A 77 0.32 -1.87 23.26
CA SER A 77 0.39 -1.23 24.57
C SER A 77 1.44 -0.11 24.68
N SER A 78 2.25 0.12 23.62
CA SER A 78 3.26 1.17 23.63
C SER A 78 2.64 2.55 23.76
N ALA A 79 3.26 3.42 24.57
CA ALA A 79 2.90 4.83 24.59
C ALA A 79 3.27 5.50 23.26
N ILE A 80 2.34 6.26 22.68
CA ILE A 80 2.52 6.91 21.39
C ILE A 80 2.88 8.38 21.59
N ASP A 81 4.07 8.76 21.13
CA ASP A 81 4.44 10.16 20.96
C ASP A 81 4.04 10.63 19.56
N PHE A 82 2.87 11.23 19.44
CA PHE A 82 2.33 11.73 18.17
C PHE A 82 3.22 12.80 17.55
N SER A 83 3.92 13.60 18.35
CA SER A 83 4.79 14.66 17.83
C SER A 83 6.00 14.09 17.09
N GLN A 84 6.56 13.02 17.61
CA GLN A 84 7.64 12.27 16.98
C GLN A 84 7.21 11.72 15.61
N TRP A 85 6.02 11.12 15.51
CA TRP A 85 5.54 10.54 14.26
C TRP A 85 5.22 11.60 13.21
N LYS A 86 4.62 12.74 13.63
CA LYS A 86 4.46 13.90 12.76
C LYS A 86 5.80 14.41 12.20
N SER A 87 6.82 14.52 13.04
CA SER A 87 8.15 14.98 12.60
C SER A 87 8.82 14.00 11.62
N ARG A 88 8.51 12.72 11.70
CA ARG A 88 8.93 11.69 10.73
C ARG A 88 8.09 11.66 9.46
N GLY A 89 7.08 12.50 9.36
CA GLY A 89 6.21 12.62 8.19
C GLY A 89 5.21 11.48 8.06
N ALA A 90 4.83 10.81 9.15
CA ALA A 90 3.80 9.79 9.14
C ALA A 90 2.44 10.42 9.49
N ASP A 91 1.43 10.24 8.64
CA ASP A 91 0.05 10.68 8.90
C ASP A 91 -0.74 9.68 9.73
N ALA A 92 -0.33 8.41 9.68
CA ALA A 92 -0.91 7.35 10.49
C ALA A 92 0.17 6.40 11.03
N LEU A 93 -0.14 5.71 12.15
CA LEU A 93 0.73 4.73 12.79
C LEU A 93 -0.06 3.47 13.14
N ALA A 94 0.41 2.32 12.66
CA ALA A 94 -0.10 0.99 13.00
C ALA A 94 0.87 0.29 13.94
N VAL A 95 0.38 -0.16 15.09
CA VAL A 95 1.13 -0.93 16.10
C VAL A 95 0.37 -2.19 16.48
N GLY A 96 1.05 -3.21 16.99
CA GLY A 96 0.38 -4.43 17.37
C GLY A 96 1.24 -5.40 18.18
N SER A 97 0.62 -6.50 18.58
CA SER A 97 1.25 -7.62 19.26
C SER A 97 0.61 -8.94 18.84
N VAL A 98 1.40 -10.01 18.94
CA VAL A 98 0.97 -11.39 18.63
C VAL A 98 1.42 -12.30 19.75
N HIS A 99 0.48 -12.90 20.48
CA HIS A 99 0.80 -13.81 21.58
C HIS A 99 0.23 -15.19 21.30
N GLU A 100 1.05 -16.21 21.45
CA GLU A 100 0.56 -17.58 21.44
C GLU A 100 -0.13 -17.91 22.77
N ASN A 101 -1.35 -18.45 22.68
CA ASN A 101 -2.13 -18.90 23.83
C ASN A 101 -2.89 -20.16 23.47
N ASN A 102 -2.53 -21.29 24.09
CA ASN A 102 -3.20 -22.59 23.92
C ASN A 102 -3.33 -23.02 22.44
N GLY A 103 -2.27 -22.90 21.65
CA GLY A 103 -2.23 -23.28 20.24
C GLY A 103 -2.99 -22.32 19.31
N ARG A 104 -3.38 -21.15 19.78
CA ARG A 104 -3.95 -20.06 19.02
C ARG A 104 -3.08 -18.81 19.17
N PHE A 105 -3.17 -17.91 18.21
CA PHE A 105 -2.50 -16.61 18.24
C PHE A 105 -3.50 -15.51 18.54
N GLU A 106 -3.33 -14.83 19.67
CA GLU A 106 -4.04 -13.60 19.97
C GLU A 106 -3.33 -12.45 19.27
N VAL A 107 -4.01 -11.86 18.28
CA VAL A 107 -3.51 -10.73 17.50
C VAL A 107 -4.21 -9.47 17.94
N ARG A 108 -3.44 -8.51 18.45
CA ARG A 108 -3.91 -7.17 18.81
C ARG A 108 -3.30 -6.14 17.89
N TYR A 109 -4.10 -5.17 17.49
CA TYR A 109 -3.70 -4.13 16.58
C TYR A 109 -4.41 -2.82 16.91
N LYS A 110 -3.70 -1.70 16.75
CA LYS A 110 -4.26 -0.34 16.84
C LYS A 110 -3.73 0.51 15.70
N LEU A 111 -4.61 1.34 15.16
CA LEU A 111 -4.29 2.38 14.18
C LEU A 111 -4.53 3.75 14.79
N PHE A 112 -3.59 4.64 14.61
CA PHE A 112 -3.66 6.02 15.09
C PHE A 112 -3.54 7.00 13.91
N ASP A 113 -4.34 8.07 13.94
CA ASP A 113 -4.14 9.29 13.17
C ASP A 113 -3.13 10.15 13.94
N THR A 114 -1.95 10.34 13.39
CA THR A 114 -0.90 11.11 14.08
C THR A 114 -1.16 12.60 14.00
N ILE A 115 -1.87 13.06 12.95
CA ILE A 115 -2.20 14.49 12.76
C ILE A 115 -3.21 14.94 13.80
N LYS A 116 -4.29 14.14 13.99
CA LYS A 116 -5.36 14.43 14.95
C LYS A 116 -5.05 13.93 16.36
N SER A 117 -3.95 13.16 16.52
CA SER A 117 -3.58 12.50 17.79
C SER A 117 -4.72 11.63 18.34
N ALA A 118 -5.36 10.85 17.47
CA ALA A 118 -6.54 10.07 17.78
C ALA A 118 -6.38 8.61 17.33
N GLN A 119 -7.00 7.69 18.06
CA GLN A 119 -7.11 6.29 17.65
C GLN A 119 -8.23 6.14 16.61
N LEU A 120 -7.93 5.56 15.45
CA LEU A 120 -8.87 5.31 14.35
C LEU A 120 -9.50 3.92 14.41
N SER A 121 -8.70 2.92 14.83
CA SER A 121 -9.15 1.53 14.87
C SER A 121 -8.44 0.76 15.97
N THR A 122 -9.10 -0.29 16.44
CA THR A 122 -8.51 -1.33 17.31
C THR A 122 -9.13 -2.67 16.97
N LEU A 123 -8.33 -3.72 17.08
CA LEU A 123 -8.77 -5.09 16.84
C LEU A 123 -8.05 -6.03 17.82
N SER A 124 -8.78 -7.00 18.36
CA SER A 124 -8.23 -8.10 19.15
C SER A 124 -8.95 -9.38 18.73
N ASN A 125 -8.22 -10.32 18.12
CA ASN A 125 -8.75 -11.57 17.62
C ASN A 125 -7.84 -12.76 17.96
N ALA A 126 -8.43 -13.88 18.36
CA ALA A 126 -7.75 -15.16 18.51
C ALA A 126 -7.91 -16.00 17.25
N VAL A 127 -6.82 -16.27 16.54
CA VAL A 127 -6.80 -17.00 15.27
C VAL A 127 -6.02 -18.31 15.38
N GLN A 128 -6.38 -19.31 14.57
CA GLN A 128 -5.56 -20.50 14.43
C GLN A 128 -4.27 -20.19 13.65
N PRO A 129 -3.16 -20.94 13.86
CA PRO A 129 -1.87 -20.70 13.19
C PRO A 129 -1.98 -20.51 11.68
N ARG A 130 -2.76 -21.34 11.00
CA ARG A 130 -2.97 -21.28 9.54
C ARG A 130 -3.66 -19.99 9.04
N TYR A 131 -4.28 -19.22 9.92
CA TYR A 131 -5.01 -18.00 9.58
C TYR A 131 -4.27 -16.71 9.97
N THR A 132 -3.07 -16.78 10.54
CA THR A 132 -2.29 -15.59 10.92
C THR A 132 -2.01 -14.69 9.73
N ARG A 133 -1.62 -15.26 8.58
CA ARG A 133 -1.44 -14.51 7.34
C ARG A 133 -2.73 -13.85 6.85
N LEU A 134 -3.87 -14.56 6.88
CA LEU A 134 -5.16 -13.99 6.52
C LEU A 134 -5.56 -12.85 7.45
N GLN A 135 -5.22 -12.96 8.74
CA GLN A 135 -5.46 -11.89 9.70
C GLN A 135 -4.62 -10.64 9.39
N ALA A 136 -3.38 -10.80 8.93
CA ALA A 136 -2.57 -9.68 8.47
C ALA A 136 -3.21 -8.95 7.26
N HIS A 137 -3.71 -9.69 6.27
CA HIS A 137 -4.44 -9.10 5.15
C HIS A 137 -5.70 -8.33 5.60
N ARG A 138 -6.43 -8.84 6.61
CA ARG A 138 -7.60 -8.13 7.18
C ARG A 138 -7.22 -6.84 7.90
N ILE A 139 -6.07 -6.82 8.58
CA ILE A 139 -5.53 -5.59 9.17
C ILE A 139 -5.17 -4.59 8.08
N ALA A 140 -4.53 -5.03 7.00
CA ALA A 140 -4.25 -4.18 5.85
C ALA A 140 -5.54 -3.61 5.22
N ASP A 141 -6.61 -4.41 5.12
CA ASP A 141 -7.93 -3.95 4.67
C ASP A 141 -8.52 -2.87 5.60
N ASP A 142 -8.41 -3.06 6.92
CA ASP A 142 -8.88 -2.07 7.91
C ASP A 142 -8.09 -0.75 7.81
N ILE A 143 -6.76 -0.82 7.70
CA ILE A 143 -5.91 0.36 7.49
C ILE A 143 -6.33 1.10 6.22
N TYR A 144 -6.49 0.36 5.12
CA TYR A 144 -6.90 0.91 3.84
C TYR A 144 -8.25 1.64 3.96
N GLU A 145 -9.25 0.98 4.55
CA GLU A 145 -10.60 1.54 4.71
C GLU A 145 -10.62 2.77 5.62
N LYS A 146 -9.91 2.73 6.76
CA LYS A 146 -9.88 3.86 7.70
C LYS A 146 -9.19 5.10 7.14
N LEU A 147 -8.20 4.92 6.28
CA LEU A 147 -7.41 6.04 5.74
C LEU A 147 -7.94 6.55 4.38
N THR A 148 -8.63 5.70 3.60
CA THR A 148 -9.13 6.09 2.27
C THR A 148 -10.65 6.25 2.19
N GLY A 149 -11.39 5.70 3.17
CA GLY A 149 -12.85 5.63 3.14
C GLY A 149 -13.39 4.55 2.19
N THR A 150 -12.52 3.79 1.54
CA THR A 150 -12.89 2.71 0.60
C THR A 150 -12.47 1.37 1.18
N ARG A 151 -13.32 0.35 1.05
CA ARG A 151 -13.03 -0.99 1.58
C ARG A 151 -11.81 -1.60 0.90
N GLY A 152 -10.88 -2.16 1.69
CA GLY A 152 -9.75 -2.93 1.21
C GLY A 152 -10.15 -4.27 0.61
N ALA A 153 -9.27 -4.87 -0.21
CA ALA A 153 -9.52 -6.13 -0.89
C ALA A 153 -8.35 -7.12 -0.78
N PHE A 154 -7.45 -6.95 0.21
CA PHE A 154 -6.27 -7.81 0.38
C PHE A 154 -6.62 -9.19 0.94
N ALA A 155 -7.67 -9.30 1.79
CA ALA A 155 -8.14 -10.56 2.34
C ALA A 155 -9.08 -11.35 1.41
N THR A 156 -9.18 -10.97 0.13
CA THR A 156 -10.06 -11.63 -0.84
C THR A 156 -9.51 -12.97 -1.29
N ARG A 157 -10.40 -13.87 -1.72
CA ARG A 157 -10.07 -15.16 -2.33
C ARG A 157 -10.70 -15.23 -3.71
N ILE A 158 -9.94 -15.73 -4.67
CA ILE A 158 -10.45 -15.99 -6.02
C ILE A 158 -10.90 -17.46 -6.07
N ALA A 159 -12.18 -17.70 -6.36
CA ALA A 159 -12.68 -19.02 -6.67
C ALA A 159 -12.71 -19.22 -8.20
N TYR A 160 -12.17 -20.32 -8.69
CA TYR A 160 -12.23 -20.67 -10.10
C TYR A 160 -12.66 -22.13 -10.24
N VAL A 161 -13.33 -22.43 -11.32
CA VAL A 161 -13.75 -23.79 -11.68
C VAL A 161 -12.88 -24.26 -12.83
N THR A 162 -12.20 -25.39 -12.64
CA THR A 162 -11.52 -26.11 -13.74
C THR A 162 -12.48 -27.13 -14.34
N LYS A 163 -12.52 -27.19 -15.69
CA LYS A 163 -13.22 -28.26 -16.42
C LYS A 163 -12.33 -29.49 -16.52
#